data_76c77228354a032488606618bff7ce6b
#
_entry.id   76c77228354a032488606618bff7ce6b
#
_cell.length_a   1.000
_cell.length_b   1.000
_cell.length_c   1.000
_cell.angle_alpha   90.00
_cell.angle_beta   90.00
_cell.angle_gamma   90.00
#
_symmetry.space_group_name_H-M   'P 1'
#
loop_
_entity.id
_entity.type
_entity.pdbx_description
1 polymer ?
#
loop_
_entity_poly.entity_id
_entity_poly.type
_entity_poly.pdbx_seq_one_letter_code
_entity_poly.pdbx_strand_id
1 'polypeptide(L)'
;LVYIGFILIILAVVVQYISDTQMRIFREDKNNLGKTMKYGLWKYSRHPNYLGEVSFWFGIYIFALASGLTTIWLLACPIVMLALFVFISCPMMDNRSLKRRSEYKEYMDKTPQLFMWFVK
;
A
#
# COMPACT_ATOMS: atom_id res chain seq x y z
N LEU A 1 0.40 -11.55 21.41
CA LEU A 1 -0.49 -10.82 20.47
C LEU A 1 -0.31 -9.31 20.52
N VAL A 2 -0.16 -8.74 21.73
CA VAL A 2 0.07 -7.29 21.87
C VAL A 2 1.31 -6.86 21.10
N TYR A 3 2.41 -7.60 21.26
CA TYR A 3 3.67 -7.25 20.57
C TYR A 3 3.56 -7.41 19.06
N ILE A 4 2.86 -8.42 18.57
CA ILE A 4 2.66 -8.63 17.13
C ILE A 4 1.86 -7.46 16.55
N GLY A 5 0.77 -7.06 17.19
CA GLY A 5 -0.03 -5.91 16.75
C GLY A 5 0.77 -4.61 16.76
N PHE A 6 1.55 -4.39 17.81
CA PHE A 6 2.37 -3.19 17.95
C PHE A 6 3.44 -3.12 16.85
N ILE A 7 4.14 -4.22 16.61
CA ILE A 7 5.16 -4.29 15.57
C ILE A 7 4.54 -4.03 14.20
N LEU A 8 3.39 -4.65 13.92
CA LEU A 8 2.71 -4.48 12.63
C LEU A 8 2.29 -3.02 12.41
N ILE A 9 1.78 -2.36 13.45
CA ILE A 9 1.41 -0.94 13.38
C ILE A 9 2.63 -0.08 13.07
N ILE A 10 3.74 -0.30 13.76
CA ILE A 10 4.97 0.46 13.54
C ILE A 10 5.48 0.26 12.12
N LEU A 11 5.56 -0.99 11.65
CA LEU A 11 6.01 -1.29 10.29
C LEU A 11 5.09 -0.66 9.25
N ALA A 12 3.79 -0.69 9.49
CA ALA A 12 2.80 -0.08 8.59
C ALA A 12 3.01 1.42 8.45
N VAL A 13 3.20 2.12 9.57
CA VAL A 13 3.45 3.57 9.57
C VAL A 13 4.77 3.88 8.87
N VAL A 14 5.82 3.10 9.12
CA VAL A 14 7.11 3.27 8.47
C VAL A 14 7.00 3.11 6.96
N VAL A 15 6.28 2.07 6.51
CA VAL A 15 6.08 1.83 5.08
C VAL A 15 5.32 2.99 4.43
N GLN A 16 4.26 3.49 5.07
CA GLN A 16 3.52 4.65 4.58
C GLN A 16 4.41 5.88 4.46
N TYR A 17 5.15 6.17 5.51
CA TYR A 17 6.04 7.34 5.53
C TYR A 17 7.11 7.26 4.44
N ILE A 18 7.77 6.12 4.32
CA ILE A 18 8.83 5.92 3.33
C ILE A 18 8.26 6.00 1.90
N SER A 19 7.14 5.34 1.65
CA SER A 19 6.53 5.33 0.30
C SER A 19 6.08 6.73 -0.12
N ASP A 20 5.44 7.46 0.78
CA ASP A 20 5.00 8.82 0.48
C ASP A 20 6.18 9.77 0.28
N THR A 21 7.23 9.62 1.10
CA THR A 21 8.44 10.43 0.98
C THR A 21 9.17 10.15 -0.33
N GLN A 22 9.30 8.87 -0.70
CA GLN A 22 9.95 8.49 -1.96
C GLN A 22 9.18 9.05 -3.16
N MET A 23 7.86 8.96 -3.14
CA MET A 23 7.04 9.51 -4.22
C MET A 23 7.16 11.04 -4.29
N ARG A 24 7.15 11.71 -3.14
CA ARG A 24 7.28 13.16 -3.08
C ARG A 24 8.62 13.62 -3.67
N ILE A 25 9.73 12.99 -3.25
CA ILE A 25 11.06 13.32 -3.75
C ILE A 25 11.14 13.08 -5.26
N PHE A 26 10.57 11.97 -5.73
CA PHE A 26 10.54 11.67 -7.16
C PHE A 26 9.79 12.75 -7.96
N ARG A 27 8.65 13.20 -7.46
CA ARG A 27 7.83 14.21 -8.13
C ARG A 27 8.44 15.62 -8.09
N GLU A 28 9.25 15.93 -7.10
CA GLU A 28 9.92 17.22 -6.99
C GLU A 28 11.03 17.40 -8.02
N ASP A 29 11.56 16.32 -8.56
CA ASP A 29 12.59 16.38 -9.60
C ASP A 29 11.92 16.58 -10.96
N LYS A 30 12.23 17.71 -11.59
CA LYS A 30 11.67 18.06 -12.90
C LYS A 30 12.06 17.08 -14.00
N ASN A 31 13.18 16.39 -13.86
CA ASN A 31 13.62 15.38 -14.81
C ASN A 31 12.72 14.16 -14.82
N ASN A 32 11.88 13.99 -13.81
CA ASN A 32 10.95 12.88 -13.68
C ASN A 32 9.54 13.18 -14.19
N LEU A 33 9.33 14.36 -14.77
CA LEU A 33 8.02 14.71 -15.33
C LEU A 33 7.60 13.70 -16.41
N GLY A 34 6.39 13.16 -16.26
CA GLY A 34 5.86 12.17 -17.18
C GLY A 34 6.43 10.76 -17.00
N LYS A 35 7.31 10.55 -16.04
CA LYS A 35 7.88 9.23 -15.77
C LYS A 35 7.13 8.53 -14.64
N THR A 36 7.19 7.19 -14.64
CA THR A 36 6.57 6.37 -13.62
C THR A 36 7.54 6.13 -12.47
N MET A 37 7.07 6.35 -11.24
CA MET A 37 7.83 5.99 -10.04
C MET A 37 7.84 4.48 -9.89
N LYS A 38 9.03 3.88 -9.99
CA LYS A 38 9.22 2.42 -9.93
C LYS A 38 10.46 2.03 -9.14
N TYR A 39 10.92 2.90 -8.26
CA TYR A 39 12.13 2.70 -7.46
C TYR A 39 11.78 2.59 -5.97
N GLY A 40 12.71 2.06 -5.17
CA GLY A 40 12.50 1.87 -3.75
C GLY A 40 11.34 0.92 -3.47
N LEU A 41 10.44 1.29 -2.57
CA LEU A 41 9.26 0.47 -2.26
C LEU A 41 8.32 0.28 -3.46
N TRP A 42 8.29 1.25 -4.36
CA TRP A 42 7.44 1.21 -5.55
C TRP A 42 7.92 0.18 -6.58
N LYS A 43 9.12 -0.35 -6.43
CA LYS A 43 9.59 -1.47 -7.22
C LYS A 43 8.87 -2.77 -6.87
N TYR A 44 8.46 -2.91 -5.61
CA TYR A 44 7.87 -4.16 -5.09
C TYR A 44 6.35 -4.12 -5.00
N SER A 45 5.76 -2.93 -4.99
CA SER A 45 4.32 -2.75 -4.96
C SER A 45 3.96 -1.49 -5.73
N ARG A 46 2.85 -1.53 -6.45
CA ARG A 46 2.33 -0.35 -7.15
C ARG A 46 1.66 0.65 -6.20
N HIS A 47 1.27 0.18 -5.01
CA HIS A 47 0.58 1.00 -4.02
C HIS A 47 1.08 0.68 -2.61
N PRO A 48 2.39 0.93 -2.34
CA PRO A 48 2.94 0.59 -1.01
C PRO A 48 2.34 1.44 0.11
N ASN A 49 1.89 2.65 -0.19
CA ASN A 49 1.19 3.48 0.79
C ASN A 49 -0.15 2.86 1.20
N TYR A 50 -0.90 2.28 0.26
CA TYR A 50 -2.14 1.58 0.58
C TYR A 50 -1.86 0.30 1.35
N LEU A 51 -0.81 -0.42 0.99
CA LEU A 51 -0.38 -1.61 1.74
C LEU A 51 -0.10 -1.25 3.20
N GLY A 52 0.60 -0.15 3.44
CA GLY A 52 0.86 0.34 4.78
C GLY A 52 -0.43 0.65 5.53
N GLU A 53 -1.39 1.29 4.88
CA GLU A 53 -2.66 1.64 5.51
C GLU A 53 -3.48 0.41 5.88
N VAL A 54 -3.59 -0.56 4.98
CA VAL A 54 -4.29 -1.82 5.26
C VAL A 54 -3.60 -2.56 6.41
N SER A 55 -2.27 -2.64 6.39
CA SER A 55 -1.50 -3.29 7.45
C SER A 55 -1.71 -2.62 8.79
N PHE A 56 -1.81 -1.29 8.82
CA PHE A 56 -2.10 -0.54 10.03
C PHE A 56 -3.43 -0.98 10.65
N TRP A 57 -4.48 -1.09 9.85
CA TRP A 57 -5.80 -1.48 10.35
C TRP A 57 -5.84 -2.94 10.82
N PHE A 58 -5.11 -3.86 10.15
CA PHE A 58 -4.94 -5.21 10.65
C PHE A 58 -4.20 -5.24 11.98
N GLY A 59 -3.19 -4.38 12.15
CA GLY A 59 -2.49 -4.23 13.41
C GLY A 59 -3.40 -3.76 14.53
N ILE A 60 -4.28 -2.79 14.26
CA ILE A 60 -5.29 -2.32 15.21
C ILE A 60 -6.24 -3.47 15.61
N TYR A 61 -6.65 -4.28 14.64
CA TYR A 61 -7.52 -5.44 14.91
C TYR A 61 -6.82 -6.44 15.84
N ILE A 62 -5.54 -6.75 15.59
CA ILE A 62 -4.76 -7.66 16.44
C ILE A 62 -4.66 -7.09 17.86
N PHE A 63 -4.45 -5.78 17.98
CA PHE A 63 -4.40 -5.10 19.26
C PHE A 63 -5.72 -5.23 20.02
N ALA A 64 -6.85 -5.08 19.31
CA ALA A 64 -8.17 -5.24 19.90
C ALA A 64 -8.39 -6.66 20.42
N LEU A 65 -7.96 -7.67 19.66
CA LEU A 65 -8.05 -9.07 20.11
C LEU A 65 -7.23 -9.30 21.38
N ALA A 66 -6.04 -8.72 21.46
CA ALA A 66 -5.16 -8.84 22.61
C ALA A 66 -5.76 -8.17 23.85
N SER A 67 -6.61 -7.16 23.67
CA SER A 67 -7.31 -6.46 24.74
C SER A 67 -8.57 -7.20 25.22
N GLY A 68 -8.88 -8.34 24.64
CA GLY A 68 -10.05 -9.13 25.02
C GLY A 68 -11.30 -8.84 24.19
N LEU A 69 -11.23 -7.96 23.21
CA LEU A 69 -12.35 -7.70 22.31
C LEU A 69 -12.42 -8.81 21.26
N THR A 70 -13.44 -9.64 21.37
CA THR A 70 -13.60 -10.81 20.50
C THR A 70 -14.67 -10.65 19.44
N THR A 71 -15.19 -9.43 19.26
CA THR A 71 -16.25 -9.13 18.30
C THR A 71 -15.70 -9.25 16.88
N ILE A 72 -16.22 -10.19 16.11
CA ILE A 72 -15.76 -10.45 14.75
C ILE A 72 -16.01 -9.26 13.81
N TRP A 73 -16.97 -8.41 14.13
CA TRP A 73 -17.28 -7.22 13.33
C TRP A 73 -16.10 -6.24 13.23
N LEU A 74 -15.18 -6.27 14.20
CA LEU A 74 -13.99 -5.44 14.15
C LEU A 74 -13.08 -5.83 12.99
N LEU A 75 -13.12 -7.09 12.55
CA LEU A 75 -12.35 -7.54 11.39
C LEU A 75 -12.93 -6.99 10.08
N ALA A 76 -14.20 -6.60 10.08
CA ALA A 76 -14.84 -6.05 8.89
C ALA A 76 -14.12 -4.78 8.39
N CYS A 77 -13.62 -3.93 9.29
CA CYS A 77 -12.95 -2.68 8.90
C CYS A 77 -11.72 -2.91 8.01
N PRO A 78 -10.72 -3.72 8.43
CA PRO A 78 -9.56 -3.94 7.56
C PRO A 78 -9.90 -4.72 6.30
N ILE A 79 -10.86 -5.65 6.36
CA ILE A 79 -11.28 -6.42 5.19
C ILE A 79 -11.98 -5.54 4.17
N VAL A 80 -12.91 -4.70 4.61
CA VAL A 80 -13.60 -3.76 3.73
C VAL A 80 -12.60 -2.78 3.09
N MET A 81 -11.67 -2.27 3.88
CA MET A 81 -10.65 -1.36 3.40
C MET A 81 -9.77 -2.04 2.33
N LEU A 82 -9.34 -3.27 2.60
CA LEU A 82 -8.57 -4.05 1.63
C LEU A 82 -9.34 -4.25 0.32
N ALA A 83 -10.62 -4.62 0.42
CA ALA A 83 -11.47 -4.82 -0.74
C ALA A 83 -11.64 -3.52 -1.55
N LEU A 84 -11.85 -2.40 -0.87
CA LEU A 84 -11.97 -1.10 -1.54
C LEU A 84 -10.69 -0.73 -2.29
N PHE A 85 -9.53 -0.96 -1.69
CA PHE A 85 -8.26 -0.67 -2.36
C PHE A 85 -8.03 -1.59 -3.55
N VAL A 86 -8.23 -2.90 -3.39
CA VAL A 86 -7.96 -3.88 -4.44
C VAL A 86 -8.92 -3.73 -5.62
N PHE A 87 -10.21 -3.49 -5.36
CA PHE A 87 -11.22 -3.52 -6.41
C PHE A 87 -11.59 -2.15 -6.96
N ILE A 88 -11.36 -1.08 -6.22
CA ILE A 88 -11.79 0.27 -6.61
C ILE A 88 -10.60 1.22 -6.72
N SER A 89 -9.90 1.48 -5.62
CA SER A 89 -8.88 2.53 -5.57
C SER A 89 -7.65 2.21 -6.43
N CYS A 90 -7.10 1.01 -6.29
CA CYS A 90 -5.91 0.62 -7.07
C CYS A 90 -6.22 0.55 -8.57
N PRO A 91 -7.30 -0.11 -9.03
CA PRO A 91 -7.62 -0.11 -10.46
C PRO A 91 -7.88 1.29 -11.00
N MET A 92 -8.53 2.15 -10.23
CA MET A 92 -8.82 3.52 -10.66
C MET A 92 -7.54 4.33 -10.82
N MET A 93 -6.62 4.23 -9.86
CA MET A 93 -5.32 4.90 -9.94
C MET A 93 -4.46 4.35 -11.06
N ASP A 94 -4.47 3.03 -11.25
CA ASP A 94 -3.73 2.38 -12.33
C ASP A 94 -4.25 2.83 -13.70
N ASN A 95 -5.56 2.86 -13.89
CA ASN A 95 -6.16 3.33 -15.14
C ASN A 95 -5.83 4.80 -15.42
N ARG A 96 -5.86 5.63 -14.39
CA ARG A 96 -5.48 7.04 -14.53
C ARG A 96 -4.02 7.17 -14.96
N SER A 97 -3.13 6.38 -14.37
CA SER A 97 -1.71 6.39 -14.71
C SER A 97 -1.45 5.88 -16.13
N LEU A 98 -2.18 4.84 -16.57
CA LEU A 98 -2.09 4.33 -17.93
C LEU A 98 -2.46 5.39 -18.97
N LYS A 99 -3.48 6.20 -18.68
CA LYS A 99 -3.90 7.26 -19.59
C LYS A 99 -2.86 8.38 -19.70
N ARG A 100 -2.11 8.61 -18.64
CA ARG A 100 -1.08 9.66 -18.61
C ARG A 100 0.26 9.17 -19.14
N ARG A 101 0.59 7.88 -18.93
CA ARG A 101 1.90 7.29 -19.24
C ARG A 101 1.70 5.90 -19.82
N SER A 102 1.91 5.75 -21.12
CA SER A 102 1.77 4.45 -21.79
C SER A 102 2.73 3.40 -21.25
N GLU A 103 3.91 3.82 -20.77
CA GLU A 103 4.91 2.93 -20.17
C GLU A 103 4.47 2.29 -18.85
N TYR A 104 3.42 2.85 -18.21
CA TYR A 104 2.91 2.35 -16.95
C TYR A 104 2.43 0.91 -17.04
N LYS A 105 2.00 0.47 -18.21
CA LYS A 105 1.58 -0.92 -18.41
C LYS A 105 2.71 -1.91 -18.15
N GLU A 106 3.93 -1.59 -18.58
CA GLU A 106 5.10 -2.42 -18.31
C GLU A 106 5.34 -2.52 -16.80
N TYR A 107 5.21 -1.41 -16.09
CA TYR A 107 5.32 -1.39 -14.64
C TYR A 107 4.23 -2.24 -13.99
N MET A 108 2.99 -2.16 -14.46
CA MET A 108 1.89 -3.00 -13.96
C MET A 108 2.17 -4.48 -14.15
N ASP A 109 2.74 -4.86 -15.31
CA ASP A 109 3.01 -6.26 -15.62
C ASP A 109 4.13 -6.84 -14.75
N LYS A 110 5.08 -6.01 -14.31
CA LYS A 110 6.24 -6.44 -13.55
C LYS A 110 6.08 -6.32 -12.04
N THR A 111 5.17 -5.48 -11.58
CA THR A 111 5.05 -5.14 -10.16
C THR A 111 3.66 -5.51 -9.64
N PRO A 112 3.56 -6.23 -8.49
CA PRO A 112 2.26 -6.57 -7.92
C PRO A 112 1.49 -5.34 -7.48
N GLN A 113 0.16 -5.47 -7.46
CA GLN A 113 -0.75 -4.37 -7.15
C GLN A 113 -0.55 -3.80 -5.75
N LEU A 114 -0.47 -4.65 -4.74
CA LEU A 114 -0.45 -4.24 -3.35
C LEU A 114 0.63 -4.95 -2.54
N PHE A 115 0.64 -6.29 -2.54
CA PHE A 115 1.55 -7.07 -1.71
C PHE A 115 2.92 -7.20 -2.35
N MET A 116 3.96 -7.14 -1.52
CA MET A 116 5.37 -7.12 -1.96
C MET A 116 5.97 -8.51 -2.03
N TRP A 117 5.28 -9.49 -2.63
CA TRP A 117 5.76 -10.87 -2.57
C TRP A 117 6.77 -11.23 -3.65
N PHE A 118 6.68 -10.68 -4.85
CA PHE A 118 7.70 -10.89 -5.86
C PHE A 118 7.56 -9.89 -7.01
N VAL A 119 8.66 -9.70 -7.73
CA VAL A 119 8.74 -8.86 -8.93
C VAL A 119 9.03 -9.74 -10.12
N LYS A 120 8.23 -9.60 -11.14
CA LYS A 120 8.40 -10.40 -12.37
C LYS A 120 9.52 -9.86 -13.24
#